data_2af5a23b6ed86861befead5317cf2ef6
#
_entry.id   2af5a23b6ed86861befead5317cf2ef6
#
_cell.length_a   1.000
_cell.length_b   1.000
_cell.length_c   1.000
_cell.angle_alpha   90.00
_cell.angle_beta   90.00
_cell.angle_gamma   90.00
#
_symmetry.space_group_name_H-M   'P 1'
#
loop_
_entity.id
_entity.type
_entity.pdbx_description
1 polymer ?
#
loop_
_entity_poly.entity_id
_entity_poly.type
_entity_poly.pdbx_seq_one_letter_code
_entity_poly.pdbx_strand_id
1 'polypeptide(L)'
;MSKTIKPDELEKVIMDYLENYKEDIQEDVKETTDEVLKEAKDELVATSPRGKGTRKNPYHKGWAIKVKTSRSEKYTKVIWNKTNYQLTHLLEFGHATRNGGRTKAIPHIRPIEEKYKVKFVDLLEKKKRRNSK
;
A
#
# COMPACT_ATOMS: atom_id res chain seq x y z
N MET A 1 -11.36 22.09 -36.90
CA MET A 1 -11.01 21.36 -38.14
C MET A 1 -11.22 19.88 -37.96
N SER A 2 -12.13 19.34 -38.73
CA SER A 2 -12.35 17.90 -38.70
C SER A 2 -11.26 17.17 -39.49
N LYS A 3 -10.44 16.39 -38.81
CA LYS A 3 -9.51 15.50 -39.45
C LYS A 3 -10.26 14.30 -39.98
N THR A 4 -10.18 14.07 -41.28
CA THR A 4 -10.74 12.86 -41.87
C THR A 4 -9.76 11.71 -41.60
N ILE A 5 -10.15 10.78 -40.76
CA ILE A 5 -9.35 9.61 -40.39
C ILE A 5 -9.89 8.38 -41.11
N LYS A 6 -9.03 7.61 -41.75
CA LYS A 6 -9.41 6.35 -42.37
C LYS A 6 -9.74 5.31 -41.29
N PRO A 7 -10.60 4.31 -41.56
CA PRO A 7 -10.98 3.34 -40.52
C PRO A 7 -9.80 2.61 -39.85
N ASP A 8 -8.77 2.27 -40.60
CA ASP A 8 -7.56 1.63 -40.08
C ASP A 8 -6.71 2.59 -39.22
N GLU A 9 -6.67 3.86 -39.60
CA GLU A 9 -5.99 4.90 -38.83
C GLU A 9 -6.76 5.22 -37.54
N LEU A 10 -8.11 5.16 -37.56
CA LEU A 10 -8.92 5.39 -36.40
C LEU A 10 -8.65 4.34 -35.30
N GLU A 11 -8.55 3.07 -35.69
CA GLU A 11 -8.22 2.00 -34.76
C GLU A 11 -6.88 2.27 -34.06
N LYS A 12 -5.87 2.65 -34.83
CA LYS A 12 -4.56 2.97 -34.29
C LYS A 12 -4.62 4.15 -33.32
N VAL A 13 -5.33 5.22 -33.68
CA VAL A 13 -5.48 6.39 -32.81
C VAL A 13 -6.17 6.02 -31.49
N ILE A 14 -7.21 5.19 -31.54
CA ILE A 14 -7.90 4.73 -30.34
C ILE A 14 -6.99 3.88 -29.47
N MET A 15 -6.24 2.95 -30.07
CA MET A 15 -5.31 2.10 -29.34
C MET A 15 -4.18 2.89 -28.67
N ASP A 16 -3.62 3.87 -29.40
CA ASP A 16 -2.59 4.75 -28.83
C ASP A 16 -3.12 5.57 -27.67
N TYR A 17 -4.34 6.10 -27.76
CA TYR A 17 -4.99 6.86 -26.70
C TYR A 17 -5.20 5.99 -25.46
N LEU A 18 -5.72 4.78 -25.63
CA LEU A 18 -5.95 3.85 -24.53
C LEU A 18 -4.67 3.43 -23.85
N GLU A 19 -3.62 3.21 -24.64
CA GLU A 19 -2.32 2.84 -24.10
C GLU A 19 -1.68 3.96 -23.28
N ASN A 20 -1.73 5.20 -23.79
CA ASN A 20 -1.26 6.36 -23.04
C ASN A 20 -2.07 6.60 -21.76
N TYR A 21 -3.38 6.44 -21.83
CA TYR A 21 -4.25 6.56 -20.67
C TYR A 21 -3.92 5.51 -19.61
N LYS A 22 -3.65 4.29 -20.03
CA LYS A 22 -3.25 3.19 -19.14
C LYS A 22 -1.91 3.50 -18.46
N GLU A 23 -0.95 4.04 -19.20
CA GLU A 23 0.35 4.41 -18.64
C GLU A 23 0.23 5.51 -17.61
N ASP A 24 -0.58 6.55 -17.89
CA ASP A 24 -0.82 7.65 -16.95
C ASP A 24 -1.47 7.15 -15.65
N ILE A 25 -2.43 6.24 -15.76
CA ILE A 25 -3.08 5.64 -14.58
C ILE A 25 -2.09 4.80 -13.78
N GLN A 26 -1.26 4.00 -14.45
CA GLN A 26 -0.24 3.19 -13.79
C GLN A 26 0.75 4.05 -13.03
N GLU A 27 1.17 5.18 -13.61
CA GLU A 27 2.06 6.12 -12.96
C GLU A 27 1.42 6.75 -11.74
N ASP A 28 0.17 7.21 -11.86
CA ASP A 28 -0.58 7.77 -10.73
C ASP A 28 -0.76 6.77 -9.60
N VAL A 29 -1.07 5.52 -9.91
CA VAL A 29 -1.19 4.45 -8.93
C VAL A 29 0.14 4.22 -8.22
N LYS A 30 1.23 4.21 -8.97
CA LYS A 30 2.57 4.00 -8.44
C LYS A 30 2.98 5.11 -7.49
N GLU A 31 2.82 6.37 -7.89
CA GLU A 31 3.12 7.52 -7.06
C GLU A 31 2.26 7.55 -5.79
N THR A 32 0.95 7.30 -5.94
CA THR A 32 0.03 7.30 -4.81
C THR A 32 0.36 6.17 -3.85
N THR A 33 0.70 5.00 -4.36
CA THR A 33 1.14 3.86 -3.54
C THR A 33 2.37 4.22 -2.72
N ASP A 34 3.37 4.83 -3.35
CA ASP A 34 4.60 5.22 -2.66
C ASP A 34 4.35 6.23 -1.55
N GLU A 35 3.55 7.26 -1.81
CA GLU A 35 3.19 8.27 -0.80
C GLU A 35 2.43 7.68 0.38
N VAL A 36 1.40 6.89 0.09
CA VAL A 36 0.53 6.30 1.11
C VAL A 36 1.28 5.28 1.96
N LEU A 37 2.09 4.43 1.35
CA LEU A 37 2.87 3.44 2.08
C LEU A 37 3.91 4.08 2.98
N LYS A 38 4.54 5.16 2.54
CA LYS A 38 5.50 5.88 3.37
C LYS A 38 4.83 6.46 4.62
N GLU A 39 3.69 7.11 4.46
CA GLU A 39 2.93 7.66 5.59
C GLU A 39 2.41 6.55 6.51
N ALA A 40 1.90 5.46 5.94
CA ALA A 40 1.41 4.32 6.71
C ALA A 40 2.53 3.67 7.53
N LYS A 41 3.70 3.53 6.92
CA LYS A 41 4.88 3.00 7.61
C LYS A 41 5.28 3.89 8.78
N ASP A 42 5.35 5.20 8.58
CA ASP A 42 5.71 6.15 9.63
C ASP A 42 4.71 6.10 10.80
N GLU A 43 3.43 6.00 10.50
CA GLU A 43 2.39 5.87 11.52
C GLU A 43 2.46 4.51 12.24
N LEU A 44 2.78 3.42 11.54
CA LEU A 44 3.01 2.12 12.17
C LEU A 44 4.17 2.16 13.15
N VAL A 45 5.26 2.81 12.78
CA VAL A 45 6.39 2.99 13.69
C VAL A 45 5.96 3.73 14.96
N ALA A 46 5.15 4.77 14.80
CA ALA A 46 4.69 5.59 15.93
C ALA A 46 3.67 4.89 16.83
N THR A 47 2.79 4.05 16.25
CA THR A 47 1.65 3.47 16.96
C THR A 47 1.81 2.00 17.33
N SER A 48 2.84 1.32 16.85
CA SER A 48 3.07 -0.09 17.18
C SER A 48 3.35 -0.30 18.66
N PRO A 49 2.92 -1.44 19.23
CA PRO A 49 3.17 -1.72 20.65
C PRO A 49 4.66 -1.74 20.96
N ARG A 50 5.02 -1.17 22.11
CA ARG A 50 6.39 -1.13 22.59
C ARG A 50 6.53 -2.00 23.83
N GLY A 51 7.53 -2.90 23.85
CA GLY A 51 7.81 -3.71 25.00
C GLY A 51 8.53 -2.93 26.09
N LYS A 52 8.56 -3.54 27.29
CA LYS A 52 9.25 -2.99 28.47
C LYS A 52 10.72 -3.39 28.45
N GLY A 53 11.53 -2.83 27.64
CA GLY A 53 12.96 -3.18 27.65
C GLY A 53 13.70 -2.60 26.48
N THR A 54 15.03 -2.69 26.58
CA THR A 54 15.94 -2.22 25.55
C THR A 54 16.35 -3.41 24.69
N ARG A 55 15.52 -3.76 23.69
CA ARG A 55 15.90 -4.76 22.70
C ARG A 55 16.68 -4.08 21.59
N LYS A 56 17.67 -4.78 21.07
CA LYS A 56 18.49 -4.29 19.96
C LYS A 56 17.67 -3.99 18.72
N ASN A 57 16.68 -4.85 18.44
CA ASN A 57 15.77 -4.68 17.30
C ASN A 57 14.31 -4.68 17.80
N PRO A 58 13.82 -3.55 18.34
CA PRO A 58 12.45 -3.52 18.84
C PRO A 58 11.41 -3.61 17.71
N TYR A 59 10.28 -4.21 18.02
CA TYR A 59 9.20 -4.44 17.07
C TYR A 59 8.78 -3.19 16.30
N HIS A 60 8.59 -2.07 17.02
CA HIS A 60 8.08 -0.84 16.41
C HIS A 60 9.05 -0.22 15.37
N LYS A 61 10.33 -0.55 15.43
CA LYS A 61 11.34 -0.05 14.48
C LYS A 61 11.57 -0.99 13.30
N GLY A 62 10.94 -2.16 13.30
CA GLY A 62 11.17 -3.17 12.28
C GLY A 62 10.36 -3.03 11.00
N TRP A 63 9.52 -2.02 10.90
CA TRP A 63 8.67 -1.85 9.73
C TRP A 63 9.47 -1.43 8.49
N ALA A 64 9.23 -2.11 7.38
CA ALA A 64 9.91 -1.86 6.12
C ALA A 64 8.94 -2.07 4.96
N ILE A 65 9.26 -1.45 3.84
CA ILE A 65 8.51 -1.58 2.60
C ILE A 65 9.33 -2.44 1.64
N LYS A 66 8.71 -3.46 1.05
CA LYS A 66 9.37 -4.26 0.02
C LYS A 66 8.51 -4.31 -1.24
N VAL A 67 9.16 -4.41 -2.39
CA VAL A 67 8.49 -4.63 -3.66
C VAL A 67 8.33 -6.12 -3.86
N LYS A 68 7.10 -6.54 -4.08
CA LYS A 68 6.79 -7.94 -4.38
C LYS A 68 6.55 -8.04 -5.88
N THR A 69 7.44 -8.74 -6.57
CA THR A 69 7.29 -8.99 -8.00
C THR A 69 6.78 -10.41 -8.24
N SER A 70 5.63 -10.53 -8.89
CA SER A 70 5.12 -11.81 -9.36
C SER A 70 4.89 -11.73 -10.87
N ARG A 71 4.80 -12.88 -11.54
CA ARG A 71 4.57 -12.92 -12.99
C ARG A 71 3.24 -12.28 -13.40
N SER A 72 2.26 -12.28 -12.52
CA SER A 72 0.93 -11.75 -12.79
C SER A 72 0.74 -10.31 -12.30
N GLU A 73 1.56 -9.84 -11.36
CA GLU A 73 1.46 -8.51 -10.80
C GLU A 73 2.72 -7.71 -11.10
N LYS A 74 2.55 -6.62 -11.83
CA LYS A 74 3.69 -5.82 -12.29
C LYS A 74 4.31 -4.95 -11.21
N TYR A 75 3.51 -4.51 -10.22
CA TYR A 75 4.02 -3.62 -9.17
C TYR A 75 3.17 -3.74 -7.91
N THR A 76 3.68 -4.43 -6.93
CA THR A 76 3.04 -4.56 -5.62
C THR A 76 4.05 -4.25 -4.54
N LYS A 77 3.71 -3.32 -3.65
CA LYS A 77 4.52 -3.01 -2.47
C LYS A 77 3.80 -3.48 -1.22
N VAL A 78 4.56 -4.01 -0.29
CA VAL A 78 4.04 -4.54 0.98
C VAL A 78 4.82 -3.93 2.14
N ILE A 79 4.11 -3.48 3.17
CA ILE A 79 4.70 -3.10 4.45
C ILE A 79 4.76 -4.36 5.31
N TRP A 80 5.92 -4.65 5.86
CA TRP A 80 6.11 -5.83 6.71
C TRP A 80 7.06 -5.54 7.84
N ASN A 81 7.00 -6.33 8.90
CA ASN A 81 7.96 -6.20 9.98
C ASN A 81 9.16 -7.09 9.71
N LYS A 82 10.27 -6.48 9.34
CA LYS A 82 11.48 -7.16 8.91
C LYS A 82 12.16 -7.93 10.04
N THR A 83 12.15 -7.38 11.24
CA THR A 83 12.89 -7.93 12.37
C THR A 83 12.09 -8.91 13.23
N ASN A 84 10.79 -8.68 13.36
CA ASN A 84 9.91 -9.45 14.25
C ASN A 84 8.59 -9.81 13.58
N TYR A 85 8.63 -10.31 12.35
CA TYR A 85 7.40 -10.62 11.60
C TYR A 85 6.51 -11.66 12.29
N GLN A 86 7.07 -12.56 13.07
CA GLN A 86 6.30 -13.57 13.80
C GLN A 86 5.39 -12.96 14.86
N LEU A 87 5.77 -11.79 15.42
CA LEU A 87 4.98 -11.12 16.45
C LEU A 87 3.78 -10.37 15.89
N THR A 88 3.78 -10.04 14.61
CA THR A 88 2.75 -9.23 13.97
C THR A 88 1.34 -9.80 14.20
N HIS A 89 1.12 -11.05 13.86
CA HIS A 89 -0.16 -11.73 14.02
C HIS A 89 -0.53 -11.90 15.50
N LEU A 90 0.45 -12.29 16.31
CA LEU A 90 0.25 -12.53 17.73
C LEU A 90 -0.17 -11.26 18.48
N LEU A 91 0.42 -10.14 18.14
CA LEU A 91 0.09 -8.85 18.76
C LEU A 91 -1.26 -8.32 18.27
N GLU A 92 -1.54 -8.43 16.98
CA GLU A 92 -2.78 -7.92 16.39
C GLU A 92 -4.03 -8.62 16.94
N PHE A 93 -3.98 -9.96 17.07
CA PHE A 93 -5.13 -10.77 17.45
C PHE A 93 -5.06 -11.39 18.84
N GLY A 94 -3.91 -11.25 19.51
CA GLY A 94 -3.68 -11.98 20.75
C GLY A 94 -3.37 -13.44 20.48
N HIS A 95 -2.95 -14.18 21.50
CA HIS A 95 -2.63 -15.60 21.38
C HIS A 95 -2.87 -16.32 22.68
N ALA A 96 -2.99 -17.66 22.61
CA ALA A 96 -3.15 -18.50 23.78
C ALA A 96 -1.85 -18.57 24.60
N THR A 97 -1.97 -18.55 25.91
CA THR A 97 -0.84 -18.70 26.82
C THR A 97 -0.77 -20.14 27.37
N ARG A 98 0.39 -20.52 27.93
CA ARG A 98 0.60 -21.85 28.50
C ARG A 98 -0.37 -22.15 29.64
N ASN A 99 -0.84 -21.13 30.34
CA ASN A 99 -1.73 -21.25 31.50
C ASN A 99 -3.21 -21.33 31.13
N GLY A 100 -3.54 -21.54 29.86
CA GLY A 100 -4.93 -21.65 29.41
C GLY A 100 -5.65 -20.34 29.17
N GLY A 101 -4.97 -19.21 29.36
CA GLY A 101 -5.52 -17.89 29.08
C GLY A 101 -5.17 -17.39 27.68
N ARG A 102 -5.49 -16.15 27.40
CA ARG A 102 -5.10 -15.47 26.16
C ARG A 102 -4.52 -14.10 26.47
N THR A 103 -3.54 -13.70 25.66
CA THR A 103 -3.02 -12.34 25.72
C THR A 103 -4.05 -11.36 25.13
N LYS A 104 -4.00 -10.10 25.57
CA LYS A 104 -4.85 -9.06 25.03
C LYS A 104 -4.45 -8.72 23.61
N ALA A 105 -5.41 -8.67 22.69
CA ALA A 105 -5.17 -8.20 21.34
C ALA A 105 -4.84 -6.69 21.34
N ILE A 106 -3.85 -6.31 20.55
CA ILE A 106 -3.47 -4.90 20.37
C ILE A 106 -3.56 -4.58 18.88
N PRO A 107 -4.76 -4.23 18.39
CA PRO A 107 -4.93 -3.89 16.98
C PRO A 107 -4.15 -2.63 16.63
N HIS A 108 -3.12 -2.75 15.84
CA HIS A 108 -2.28 -1.64 15.39
C HIS A 108 -2.14 -1.59 13.88
N ILE A 109 -2.37 -2.71 13.20
CA ILE A 109 -2.30 -2.81 11.74
C ILE A 109 -3.64 -2.43 11.11
N ARG A 110 -4.73 -3.02 11.60
CA ARG A 110 -6.07 -2.83 11.06
C ARG A 110 -6.52 -1.36 11.01
N PRO A 111 -6.36 -0.56 12.07
CA PRO A 111 -6.73 0.86 12.01
C PRO A 111 -5.98 1.64 10.95
N ILE A 112 -4.69 1.33 10.77
CA ILE A 112 -3.84 1.98 9.77
C ILE A 112 -4.23 1.52 8.37
N GLU A 113 -4.46 0.24 8.18
CA GLU A 113 -4.93 -0.31 6.91
C GLU A 113 -6.23 0.36 6.45
N GLU A 114 -7.21 0.46 7.31
CA GLU A 114 -8.50 1.09 7.02
C GLU A 114 -8.34 2.58 6.68
N LYS A 115 -7.55 3.30 7.46
CA LYS A 115 -7.30 4.72 7.26
C LYS A 115 -6.62 5.00 5.92
N TYR A 116 -5.56 4.28 5.61
CA TYR A 116 -4.77 4.53 4.42
C TYR A 116 -5.40 3.95 3.15
N LYS A 117 -6.27 2.97 3.29
CA LYS A 117 -7.08 2.50 2.17
C LYS A 117 -7.99 3.62 1.64
N VAL A 118 -8.66 4.33 2.53
CA VAL A 118 -9.51 5.48 2.18
C VAL A 118 -8.65 6.61 1.60
N LYS A 119 -7.53 6.91 2.23
CA LYS A 119 -6.62 7.96 1.78
C LYS A 119 -6.06 7.67 0.38
N PHE A 120 -5.72 6.41 0.11
CA PHE A 120 -5.24 5.98 -1.21
C PHE A 120 -6.27 6.29 -2.30
N VAL A 121 -7.52 5.90 -2.08
CA VAL A 121 -8.59 6.14 -3.06
C VAL A 121 -8.80 7.64 -3.26
N ASP A 122 -8.83 8.43 -2.19
CA ASP A 122 -9.03 9.88 -2.26
C ASP A 122 -7.91 10.57 -3.05
N LEU A 123 -6.66 10.21 -2.78
CA LEU A 123 -5.51 10.78 -3.48
C LEU A 123 -5.50 10.40 -4.95
N LEU A 124 -5.84 9.15 -5.25
CA LEU A 124 -5.90 8.67 -6.63
C LEU A 124 -6.98 9.40 -7.42
N GLU A 125 -8.15 9.62 -6.84
CA GLU A 125 -9.23 10.37 -7.46
C GLU A 125 -8.83 11.83 -7.71
N LYS A 126 -8.13 12.46 -6.78
CA LYS A 126 -7.65 13.83 -6.95
C LYS A 126 -6.66 13.94 -8.11
N LYS A 127 -5.74 13.00 -8.25
CA LYS A 127 -4.79 12.96 -9.36
C LYS A 127 -5.50 12.73 -10.68
N LYS A 128 -6.50 11.87 -10.71
CA LYS A 128 -7.32 11.60 -11.90
C LYS A 128 -8.06 12.86 -12.37
N ARG A 129 -8.65 13.63 -11.45
CA ARG A 129 -9.32 14.89 -11.76
C ARG A 129 -8.35 15.93 -12.32
N ARG A 130 -7.13 15.98 -11.78
CA ARG A 130 -6.09 16.91 -12.25
C ARG A 130 -5.67 16.61 -13.67
N ASN A 131 -5.59 15.33 -14.04
CA ASN A 131 -5.15 14.89 -15.35
C ASN A 131 -6.27 14.88 -16.41
N SER A 132 -7.53 15.05 -16.02
CA SER A 132 -8.67 14.99 -16.94
C SER A 132 -9.07 16.35 -17.52
N LYS A 133 -8.24 17.36 -17.35
CA LYS A 133 -8.47 18.69 -17.96
C LYS A 133 -7.97 18.76 -19.39
#